data_c47c440eeb9ca4ef9904874c8e43c20d
#
_entry.id   c47c440eeb9ca4ef9904874c8e43c20d
#
_cell.length_a   1.000
_cell.length_b   1.000
_cell.length_c   1.000
_cell.angle_alpha   90.00
_cell.angle_beta   90.00
_cell.angle_gamma   90.00
#
_symmetry.space_group_name_H-M   'P 1'
#
loop_
_entity.id
_entity.type
_entity.pdbx_description
1 polymer ?
#
loop_
_entity_poly.entity_id
_entity_poly.type
_entity_poly.pdbx_seq_one_letter_code
_entity_poly.pdbx_strand_id
1 'polypeptide(L)'
;PKMILFENVKGFTYAFDKKNKEGAIPYSQKVIEGLKRLGYNVKPHIIDFSRYGVPQRRNRFILVGIQKSIGSPDLFESLLEAGKDVFLRAKGISSSTTVKDAISDLLQSNGELPTPDRKGFKSGLYGSVESNYQNLLRGKYPEGHCIPDSHSFAKHTAEKTECFRNLLANYSIRGKRIDGDARIKWNVKQRSITILDE
;
A
#
# COMPACT_ATOMS: atom_id res chain seq x y z
N PRO A 1 21.99 -16.21 -11.52
CA PRO A 1 20.68 -16.86 -11.52
C PRO A 1 20.05 -16.81 -12.92
N LYS A 2 19.21 -17.79 -13.25
CA LYS A 2 18.52 -17.86 -14.54
C LYS A 2 17.49 -16.75 -14.72
N MET A 3 16.86 -16.32 -13.62
CA MET A 3 15.87 -15.27 -13.58
C MET A 3 16.11 -14.36 -12.39
N ILE A 4 15.81 -13.08 -12.54
CA ILE A 4 15.87 -12.05 -11.51
C ILE A 4 14.50 -11.37 -11.45
N LEU A 5 13.97 -11.23 -10.25
CA LEU A 5 12.84 -10.36 -9.95
C LEU A 5 13.34 -9.30 -8.97
N PHE A 6 13.22 -8.04 -9.33
CA PHE A 6 13.61 -6.90 -8.49
C PHE A 6 12.41 -5.98 -8.29
N GLU A 7 12.11 -5.66 -7.03
CA GLU A 7 11.01 -4.78 -6.65
C GLU A 7 11.53 -3.50 -5.99
N ASN A 8 10.90 -2.37 -6.32
CA ASN A 8 11.16 -1.10 -5.65
C ASN A 8 9.94 -0.17 -5.71
N VAL A 9 10.00 0.97 -5.04
CA VAL A 9 8.99 2.02 -5.14
C VAL A 9 9.04 2.70 -6.51
N LYS A 10 7.91 3.24 -6.98
CA LYS A 10 7.83 4.01 -8.24
C LYS A 10 8.89 5.12 -8.30
N GLY A 11 9.19 5.77 -7.17
CA GLY A 11 10.21 6.82 -7.09
C GLY A 11 11.61 6.39 -7.54
N PHE A 12 11.90 5.09 -7.57
CA PHE A 12 13.15 4.55 -8.10
C PHE A 12 13.36 4.85 -9.59
N THR A 13 12.29 5.17 -10.32
CA THR A 13 12.33 5.58 -11.73
C THR A 13 12.57 7.08 -11.92
N TYR A 14 12.68 7.86 -10.84
CA TYR A 14 12.90 9.30 -10.91
C TYR A 14 14.39 9.64 -10.83
N ALA A 15 14.78 10.69 -11.51
CA ALA A 15 16.11 11.25 -11.36
C ALA A 15 16.19 12.09 -10.07
N PHE A 16 17.14 11.80 -9.19
CA PHE A 16 17.26 12.42 -7.87
C PHE A 16 18.31 13.54 -7.77
N ASP A 17 18.88 13.97 -8.87
CA ASP A 17 19.88 15.04 -8.81
C ASP A 17 19.19 16.40 -8.67
N LYS A 18 19.27 16.96 -7.45
CA LYS A 18 18.75 18.31 -7.13
C LYS A 18 19.58 19.43 -7.71
N LYS A 19 20.85 19.19 -8.06
CA LYS A 19 21.79 20.22 -8.53
C LYS A 19 21.91 20.29 -10.05
N ASN A 20 21.74 19.14 -10.75
CA ASN A 20 21.80 19.06 -12.20
C ASN A 20 20.52 18.43 -12.73
N LYS A 21 19.53 19.28 -13.06
CA LYS A 21 18.25 18.82 -13.64
C LYS A 21 18.41 18.23 -15.05
N GLU A 22 19.46 18.62 -15.76
CA GLU A 22 19.78 18.11 -17.09
C GLU A 22 20.80 16.99 -17.00
N GLY A 23 20.39 15.75 -17.34
CA GLY A 23 21.28 14.60 -17.47
C GLY A 23 21.33 13.60 -16.30
N ALA A 24 20.57 13.80 -15.23
CA ALA A 24 20.53 12.83 -14.14
C ALA A 24 19.85 11.52 -14.56
N ILE A 25 20.58 10.42 -14.51
CA ILE A 25 20.08 9.08 -14.88
C ILE A 25 19.42 8.43 -13.67
N PRO A 26 18.14 8.00 -13.76
CA PRO A 26 17.46 7.26 -12.69
C PRO A 26 18.23 6.01 -12.27
N TYR A 27 18.16 5.67 -10.97
CA TYR A 27 18.78 4.42 -10.49
C TYR A 27 18.20 3.16 -11.18
N SER A 28 16.91 3.17 -11.53
CA SER A 28 16.30 2.09 -12.29
C SER A 28 17.00 1.84 -13.61
N GLN A 29 17.39 2.90 -14.33
CA GLN A 29 18.10 2.77 -15.60
C GLN A 29 19.51 2.21 -15.41
N LYS A 30 20.24 2.65 -14.38
CA LYS A 30 21.56 2.10 -14.04
C LYS A 30 21.51 0.61 -13.76
N VAL A 31 20.46 0.15 -13.02
CA VAL A 31 20.25 -1.28 -12.76
C VAL A 31 19.91 -2.04 -14.04
N ILE A 32 19.02 -1.51 -14.89
CA ILE A 32 18.66 -2.10 -16.17
C ILE A 32 19.92 -2.30 -17.05
N GLU A 33 20.73 -1.25 -17.19
CA GLU A 33 21.95 -1.30 -18.00
C GLU A 33 22.99 -2.27 -17.42
N GLY A 34 23.14 -2.29 -16.09
CA GLY A 34 24.00 -3.24 -15.40
C GLY A 34 23.61 -4.70 -15.69
N LEU A 35 22.32 -5.02 -15.57
CA LEU A 35 21.82 -6.37 -15.85
C LEU A 35 21.94 -6.74 -17.34
N LYS A 36 21.70 -5.80 -18.25
CA LYS A 36 21.91 -6.03 -19.69
C LYS A 36 23.37 -6.38 -20.01
N ARG A 37 24.32 -5.68 -19.37
CA ARG A 37 25.78 -5.98 -19.51
C ARG A 37 26.13 -7.36 -18.96
N LEU A 38 25.44 -7.81 -17.90
CA LEU A 38 25.60 -9.16 -17.33
C LEU A 38 24.90 -10.27 -18.14
N GLY A 39 24.35 -9.96 -19.32
CA GLY A 39 23.77 -10.94 -20.21
C GLY A 39 22.30 -11.27 -19.95
N TYR A 40 21.55 -10.37 -19.33
CA TYR A 40 20.11 -10.53 -19.13
C TYR A 40 19.29 -9.75 -20.16
N ASN A 41 18.19 -10.34 -20.62
CA ASN A 41 17.06 -9.61 -21.19
C ASN A 41 16.24 -9.06 -20.02
N VAL A 42 15.97 -7.75 -20.03
CA VAL A 42 15.39 -7.06 -18.86
C VAL A 42 14.19 -6.25 -19.30
N LYS A 43 13.07 -6.37 -18.57
CA LYS A 43 11.84 -5.58 -18.81
C LYS A 43 11.34 -4.96 -17.50
N PRO A 44 11.24 -3.63 -17.43
CA PRO A 44 10.65 -2.92 -16.29
C PRO A 44 9.14 -2.80 -16.44
N HIS A 45 8.44 -2.83 -15.30
CA HIS A 45 6.99 -2.64 -15.20
C HIS A 45 6.66 -1.70 -14.04
N ILE A 46 5.59 -0.92 -14.17
CA ILE A 46 4.94 -0.23 -13.05
C ILE A 46 3.60 -0.93 -12.81
N ILE A 47 3.49 -1.59 -11.68
CA ILE A 47 2.30 -2.36 -11.32
C ILE A 47 1.55 -1.63 -10.22
N ASP A 48 0.25 -1.36 -10.44
CA ASP A 48 -0.67 -0.89 -9.42
C ASP A 48 -1.30 -2.10 -8.71
N PHE A 49 -0.89 -2.34 -7.48
CA PHE A 49 -1.37 -3.48 -6.70
C PHE A 49 -2.84 -3.38 -6.30
N SER A 50 -3.47 -2.20 -6.38
CA SER A 50 -4.91 -2.08 -6.17
C SER A 50 -5.72 -2.92 -7.17
N ARG A 51 -5.22 -3.10 -8.39
CA ARG A 51 -5.82 -3.95 -9.41
C ARG A 51 -5.87 -5.44 -9.04
N TYR A 52 -5.07 -5.84 -8.05
CA TYR A 52 -4.96 -7.21 -7.53
C TYR A 52 -5.66 -7.38 -6.18
N GLY A 53 -6.59 -6.50 -5.84
CA GLY A 53 -7.40 -6.58 -4.63
C GLY A 53 -6.76 -6.02 -3.37
N VAL A 54 -5.58 -5.40 -3.47
CA VAL A 54 -4.98 -4.69 -2.34
C VAL A 54 -5.76 -3.39 -2.11
N PRO A 55 -6.32 -3.13 -0.91
CA PRO A 55 -7.14 -1.95 -0.63
C PRO A 55 -6.30 -0.67 -0.45
N GLN A 56 -5.34 -0.48 -1.32
CA GLN A 56 -4.41 0.65 -1.31
C GLN A 56 -3.92 0.92 -2.74
N ARG A 57 -3.94 2.16 -3.19
CA ARG A 57 -3.21 2.58 -4.39
C ARG A 57 -1.72 2.44 -4.11
N ARG A 58 -1.08 1.43 -4.68
CA ARG A 58 0.32 1.10 -4.39
C ARG A 58 1.05 0.73 -5.67
N ASN A 59 1.60 1.74 -6.33
CA ASN A 59 2.45 1.53 -7.48
C ASN A 59 3.82 1.01 -7.06
N ARG A 60 4.29 -0.04 -7.74
CA ARG A 60 5.62 -0.62 -7.56
C ARG A 60 6.33 -0.75 -8.89
N PHE A 61 7.61 -0.44 -8.86
CA PHE A 61 8.52 -0.77 -9.93
C PHE A 61 8.92 -2.25 -9.79
N ILE A 62 8.61 -3.05 -10.81
CA ILE A 62 9.01 -4.45 -10.90
C ILE A 62 9.90 -4.60 -12.12
N LEU A 63 11.07 -5.17 -11.92
CA LEU A 63 12.00 -5.48 -12.99
C LEU A 63 12.17 -6.98 -13.11
N VAL A 64 11.90 -7.52 -14.27
CA VAL A 64 12.12 -8.94 -14.58
C VAL A 64 13.32 -9.04 -15.51
N GLY A 65 14.28 -9.88 -15.14
CA GLY A 65 15.45 -10.22 -15.95
C GLY A 65 15.53 -11.71 -16.18
N ILE A 66 15.75 -12.13 -17.42
CA ILE A 66 15.97 -13.53 -17.80
C ILE A 66 17.28 -13.61 -18.57
N GLN A 67 18.14 -14.60 -18.28
CA GLN A 67 19.38 -14.81 -19.03
C GLN A 67 19.06 -14.94 -20.53
N LYS A 68 19.82 -14.26 -21.38
CA LYS A 68 19.62 -14.24 -22.85
C LYS A 68 19.60 -15.62 -23.46
N SER A 69 20.39 -16.56 -22.91
CA SER A 69 20.44 -17.95 -23.33
C SER A 69 19.18 -18.76 -23.03
N ILE A 70 18.27 -18.25 -22.22
CA ILE A 70 17.07 -18.96 -21.76
C ILE A 70 15.82 -18.39 -22.42
N GLY A 71 15.74 -17.07 -22.62
CA GLY A 71 14.56 -16.45 -23.22
C GLY A 71 14.40 -14.97 -22.95
N SER A 72 13.14 -14.49 -23.04
CA SER A 72 12.74 -13.10 -22.85
C SER A 72 11.71 -12.94 -21.74
N PRO A 73 11.73 -11.83 -20.99
CA PRO A 73 10.71 -11.50 -19.99
C PRO A 73 9.39 -10.96 -20.58
N ASP A 74 9.19 -10.98 -21.90
CA ASP A 74 8.05 -10.34 -22.57
C ASP A 74 6.69 -10.93 -22.16
N LEU A 75 6.66 -12.21 -21.81
CA LEU A 75 5.45 -12.89 -21.35
C LEU A 75 5.00 -12.47 -19.93
N PHE A 76 5.84 -11.80 -19.15
CA PHE A 76 5.54 -11.50 -17.74
C PHE A 76 4.28 -10.66 -17.59
N GLU A 77 4.12 -9.61 -18.39
CA GLU A 77 2.94 -8.74 -18.34
C GLU A 77 1.66 -9.47 -18.77
N SER A 78 1.74 -10.25 -19.83
CA SER A 78 0.61 -11.08 -20.30
C SER A 78 0.19 -12.11 -19.25
N LEU A 79 1.13 -12.74 -18.57
CA LEU A 79 0.86 -13.68 -17.49
C LEU A 79 0.23 -12.99 -16.27
N LEU A 80 0.67 -11.78 -15.93
CA LEU A 80 0.06 -11.00 -14.86
C LEU A 80 -1.39 -10.64 -15.16
N GLU A 81 -1.69 -10.15 -16.35
CA GLU A 81 -3.05 -9.77 -16.74
C GLU A 81 -3.96 -11.01 -16.85
N ALA A 82 -3.50 -12.08 -17.49
CA ALA A 82 -4.27 -13.33 -17.60
C ALA A 82 -4.50 -13.99 -16.24
N GLY A 83 -3.50 -13.94 -15.35
CA GLY A 83 -3.57 -14.52 -14.01
C GLY A 83 -4.39 -13.71 -13.01
N LYS A 84 -4.59 -12.41 -13.25
CA LYS A 84 -5.24 -11.50 -12.30
C LYS A 84 -6.63 -11.99 -11.88
N ASP A 85 -7.50 -12.24 -12.82
CA ASP A 85 -8.90 -12.64 -12.54
C ASP A 85 -8.98 -14.04 -11.93
N VAL A 86 -8.07 -14.93 -12.32
CA VAL A 86 -7.93 -16.25 -11.70
C VAL A 86 -7.52 -16.11 -10.24
N PHE A 87 -6.52 -15.28 -9.96
CA PHE A 87 -6.06 -14.99 -8.60
C PHE A 87 -7.17 -14.38 -7.73
N LEU A 88 -7.85 -13.34 -8.23
CA LEU A 88 -8.92 -12.67 -7.48
C LEU A 88 -10.06 -13.64 -7.14
N ARG A 89 -10.50 -14.44 -8.11
CA ARG A 89 -11.53 -15.49 -7.91
C ARG A 89 -11.06 -16.55 -6.90
N ALA A 90 -9.84 -17.04 -7.03
CA ALA A 90 -9.29 -18.06 -6.12
C ALA A 90 -9.18 -17.56 -4.67
N LYS A 91 -9.00 -16.24 -4.48
CA LYS A 91 -8.96 -15.61 -3.16
C LYS A 91 -10.32 -15.11 -2.68
N GLY A 92 -11.36 -15.15 -3.51
CA GLY A 92 -12.70 -14.63 -3.16
C GLY A 92 -12.73 -13.11 -2.95
N ILE A 93 -11.82 -12.36 -3.59
CA ILE A 93 -11.69 -10.90 -3.46
C ILE A 93 -11.90 -10.18 -4.80
N SER A 94 -12.10 -8.86 -4.74
CA SER A 94 -12.33 -8.01 -5.91
C SER A 94 -11.17 -7.03 -6.12
N SER A 95 -10.96 -6.60 -7.37
CA SER A 95 -10.08 -5.47 -7.68
C SER A 95 -10.61 -4.13 -7.14
N SER A 96 -11.88 -4.07 -6.74
CA SER A 96 -12.51 -2.91 -6.09
C SER A 96 -12.54 -3.00 -4.57
N THR A 97 -11.76 -3.89 -3.95
CA THR A 97 -11.64 -3.99 -2.49
C THR A 97 -11.25 -2.65 -1.88
N THR A 98 -12.04 -2.19 -0.93
CA THR A 98 -11.85 -0.90 -0.27
C THR A 98 -11.14 -1.05 1.08
N VAL A 99 -10.68 0.07 1.66
CA VAL A 99 -10.15 0.09 3.02
C VAL A 99 -11.23 -0.36 4.03
N LYS A 100 -12.50 -0.01 3.80
CA LYS A 100 -13.61 -0.47 4.63
C LYS A 100 -13.70 -2.00 4.61
N ASP A 101 -13.65 -2.62 3.43
CA ASP A 101 -13.68 -4.09 3.31
C ASP A 101 -12.51 -4.78 4.02
N ALA A 102 -11.41 -4.08 4.23
CA ALA A 102 -10.23 -4.66 4.86
C ALA A 102 -10.21 -4.53 6.39
N ILE A 103 -10.69 -3.42 6.95
CA ILE A 103 -10.47 -3.06 8.36
C ILE A 103 -11.70 -2.57 9.12
N SER A 104 -12.93 -2.66 8.57
CA SER A 104 -14.14 -2.23 9.31
C SER A 104 -14.40 -3.05 10.57
N ASP A 105 -13.86 -4.25 10.64
CA ASP A 105 -13.91 -5.14 11.80
C ASP A 105 -12.89 -4.80 12.90
N LEU A 106 -12.02 -3.80 12.68
CA LEU A 106 -10.97 -3.37 13.62
C LEU A 106 -11.29 -2.06 14.34
N LEU A 107 -12.55 -1.66 14.36
CA LEU A 107 -12.97 -0.40 14.96
C LEU A 107 -12.85 -0.44 16.50
N GLN A 108 -12.46 0.68 17.09
CA GLN A 108 -12.39 0.82 18.55
C GLN A 108 -13.74 0.60 19.23
N SER A 109 -14.84 0.86 18.52
CA SER A 109 -16.21 0.62 19.00
C SER A 109 -16.53 -0.85 19.28
N ASN A 110 -15.73 -1.79 18.75
CA ASN A 110 -15.90 -3.23 19.05
C ASN A 110 -15.37 -3.62 20.44
N GLY A 111 -14.76 -2.68 21.16
CA GLY A 111 -14.17 -2.88 22.48
C GLY A 111 -12.65 -2.81 22.47
N GLU A 112 -12.08 -2.76 23.66
CA GLU A 112 -10.62 -2.62 23.84
C GLU A 112 -10.12 -3.57 24.92
N LEU A 113 -8.93 -4.13 24.70
CA LEU A 113 -8.14 -4.86 25.69
C LEU A 113 -6.69 -4.37 25.71
N PRO A 114 -5.96 -4.55 26.82
CA PRO A 114 -4.52 -4.34 26.81
C PRO A 114 -3.85 -5.17 25.71
N THR A 115 -3.02 -4.54 24.87
CA THR A 115 -2.31 -5.32 23.84
C THR A 115 -1.18 -6.14 24.48
N PRO A 116 -1.03 -7.44 24.11
CA PRO A 116 0.08 -8.26 24.58
C PRO A 116 1.43 -7.77 24.04
N ASP A 117 1.43 -7.16 22.86
CA ASP A 117 2.66 -6.79 22.13
C ASP A 117 3.34 -5.53 22.68
N ARG A 118 2.60 -4.66 23.39
CA ARG A 118 3.13 -3.37 23.81
C ARG A 118 2.55 -2.90 25.14
N LYS A 119 3.35 -2.93 26.19
CA LYS A 119 2.96 -2.48 27.53
C LYS A 119 2.39 -1.05 27.52
N GLY A 120 1.24 -0.89 28.16
CA GLY A 120 0.56 0.40 28.31
C GLY A 120 -0.20 0.89 27.07
N PHE A 121 -0.34 0.06 26.04
CA PHE A 121 -1.22 0.30 24.90
C PHE A 121 -2.43 -0.62 24.94
N LYS A 122 -3.48 -0.24 24.21
CA LYS A 122 -4.69 -1.05 24.03
C LYS A 122 -4.80 -1.48 22.58
N SER A 123 -5.34 -2.66 22.36
CA SER A 123 -5.80 -3.19 21.08
C SER A 123 -7.32 -3.14 21.00
N GLY A 124 -7.86 -2.99 19.79
CA GLY A 124 -9.26 -3.23 19.54
C GLY A 124 -9.57 -4.73 19.53
N LEU A 125 -10.81 -5.06 19.79
CA LEU A 125 -11.34 -6.40 19.55
C LEU A 125 -11.77 -6.55 18.09
N TYR A 126 -11.75 -7.77 17.58
CA TYR A 126 -12.38 -8.05 16.30
C TYR A 126 -13.90 -7.85 16.39
N GLY A 127 -14.43 -7.09 15.44
CA GLY A 127 -15.86 -7.04 15.18
C GLY A 127 -16.34 -8.21 14.32
N SER A 128 -17.59 -8.17 13.88
CA SER A 128 -18.13 -9.15 12.93
C SER A 128 -17.41 -9.06 11.59
N VAL A 129 -17.30 -10.21 10.89
CA VAL A 129 -16.79 -10.24 9.52
C VAL A 129 -17.84 -9.67 8.57
N GLU A 130 -17.51 -8.60 7.86
CA GLU A 130 -18.42 -7.91 6.93
C GLU A 130 -18.04 -8.10 5.46
N SER A 131 -16.87 -8.70 5.19
CA SER A 131 -16.38 -8.88 3.83
C SER A 131 -15.60 -10.19 3.62
N ASN A 132 -15.55 -10.65 2.38
CA ASN A 132 -14.68 -11.78 2.00
C ASN A 132 -13.20 -11.46 2.22
N TYR A 133 -12.82 -10.18 2.12
CA TYR A 133 -11.43 -9.77 2.37
C TYR A 133 -11.04 -9.95 3.83
N GLN A 134 -11.91 -9.55 4.78
CA GLN A 134 -11.70 -9.80 6.21
C GLN A 134 -11.66 -11.30 6.49
N ASN A 135 -12.55 -12.07 5.88
CA ASN A 135 -12.55 -13.53 6.01
C ASN A 135 -11.21 -14.15 5.56
N LEU A 136 -10.68 -13.67 4.43
CA LEU A 136 -9.37 -14.08 3.93
C LEU A 136 -8.23 -13.70 4.89
N LEU A 137 -8.26 -12.48 5.45
CA LEU A 137 -7.22 -11.99 6.35
C LEU A 137 -7.24 -12.69 7.71
N ARG A 138 -8.42 -12.96 8.26
CA ARG A 138 -8.58 -13.70 9.53
C ARG A 138 -8.16 -15.16 9.41
N GLY A 139 -8.34 -15.71 8.22
CA GLY A 139 -7.84 -17.02 7.85
C GLY A 139 -8.07 -18.11 8.87
N LYS A 140 -7.01 -18.60 9.48
CA LYS A 140 -6.98 -19.75 10.38
C LYS A 140 -6.80 -19.36 11.85
N TYR A 141 -7.26 -18.19 12.27
CA TYR A 141 -7.20 -17.85 13.69
C TYR A 141 -8.09 -18.83 14.48
N PRO A 142 -7.60 -19.34 15.62
CA PRO A 142 -8.38 -20.21 16.48
C PRO A 142 -9.67 -19.51 16.95
N GLU A 143 -10.74 -20.27 17.11
CA GLU A 143 -11.94 -19.76 17.77
C GLU A 143 -11.58 -19.15 19.13
N GLY A 144 -12.15 -17.98 19.42
CA GLY A 144 -11.85 -17.24 20.65
C GLY A 144 -10.66 -16.27 20.56
N HIS A 145 -9.93 -16.22 19.44
CA HIS A 145 -8.92 -15.18 19.23
C HIS A 145 -9.62 -13.85 18.97
N CYS A 146 -9.65 -12.98 19.98
CA CYS A 146 -10.44 -11.75 19.94
C CYS A 146 -9.61 -10.48 19.65
N ILE A 147 -8.27 -10.56 19.73
CA ILE A 147 -7.36 -9.42 19.52
C ILE A 147 -6.60 -9.63 18.22
N PRO A 148 -6.65 -8.65 17.27
CA PRO A 148 -5.81 -8.69 16.08
C PRO A 148 -4.32 -8.65 16.45
N ASP A 149 -3.51 -9.43 15.74
CA ASP A 149 -2.07 -9.42 15.90
C ASP A 149 -1.48 -8.06 15.53
N SER A 150 -0.53 -7.59 16.35
CA SER A 150 0.18 -6.31 16.17
C SER A 150 -0.72 -5.07 16.03
N HIS A 151 -1.99 -5.16 16.47
CA HIS A 151 -2.95 -4.07 16.43
C HIS A 151 -2.96 -3.30 17.74
N SER A 152 -2.26 -2.18 17.81
CA SER A 152 -2.30 -1.28 18.94
C SER A 152 -2.76 0.12 18.56
N PHE A 153 -3.69 0.67 19.32
CA PHE A 153 -4.15 2.04 19.08
C PHE A 153 -3.04 3.05 19.39
N ALA A 154 -2.88 4.01 18.48
CA ALA A 154 -1.98 5.12 18.70
C ALA A 154 -2.49 6.04 19.82
N LYS A 155 -1.60 6.45 20.71
CA LYS A 155 -1.92 7.48 21.72
C LYS A 155 -1.78 8.86 21.09
N HIS A 156 -2.86 9.43 20.65
CA HIS A 156 -2.92 10.80 20.16
C HIS A 156 -3.21 11.78 21.31
N THR A 157 -2.61 12.98 21.25
CA THR A 157 -3.03 14.09 22.10
C THR A 157 -4.44 14.55 21.72
N ALA A 158 -5.15 15.18 22.65
CA ALA A 158 -6.48 15.74 22.39
C ALA A 158 -6.47 16.67 21.16
N GLU A 159 -5.42 17.48 21.01
CA GLU A 159 -5.22 18.39 19.86
C GLU A 159 -5.13 17.65 18.53
N LYS A 160 -4.38 16.53 18.47
CA LYS A 160 -4.29 15.70 17.25
C LYS A 160 -5.61 15.01 16.92
N THR A 161 -6.31 14.55 17.96
CA THR A 161 -7.61 13.91 17.77
C THR A 161 -8.63 14.90 17.21
N GLU A 162 -8.65 16.12 17.73
CA GLU A 162 -9.52 17.19 17.23
C GLU A 162 -9.15 17.59 15.80
N CYS A 163 -7.86 17.64 15.49
CA CYS A 163 -7.36 17.86 14.13
C CYS A 163 -7.95 16.83 13.14
N PHE A 164 -7.86 15.53 13.47
CA PHE A 164 -8.42 14.49 12.62
C PHE A 164 -9.95 14.56 12.51
N ARG A 165 -10.64 14.90 13.60
CA ARG A 165 -12.10 15.08 13.59
C ARG A 165 -12.51 16.20 12.64
N ASN A 166 -11.83 17.33 12.70
CA ASN A 166 -12.08 18.47 11.82
C ASN A 166 -11.77 18.17 10.36
N LEU A 167 -10.72 17.39 10.08
CA LEU A 167 -10.42 16.89 8.74
C LEU A 167 -11.57 16.04 8.20
N LEU A 168 -12.04 15.07 8.97
CA LEU A 168 -13.11 14.17 8.56
C LEU A 168 -14.44 14.94 8.36
N ALA A 169 -14.77 15.89 9.24
CA ALA A 169 -15.96 16.71 9.12
C ALA A 169 -15.94 17.58 7.85
N ASN A 170 -14.84 18.25 7.57
CA ASN A 170 -14.68 19.07 6.37
C ASN A 170 -14.71 18.24 5.10
N TYR A 171 -14.18 17.03 5.15
CA TYR A 171 -14.22 16.09 4.03
C TYR A 171 -15.64 15.61 3.73
N SER A 172 -16.42 15.28 4.76
CA SER A 172 -17.82 14.85 4.62
C SER A 172 -18.71 15.93 4.01
N ILE A 173 -18.49 17.20 4.38
CA ILE A 173 -19.29 18.33 3.90
C ILE A 173 -19.01 18.65 2.43
N ARG A 174 -17.78 18.46 1.96
CA ARG A 174 -17.41 18.83 0.59
C ARG A 174 -17.63 17.74 -0.46
N GLY A 175 -17.88 16.49 -0.06
CA GLY A 175 -18.08 15.37 -0.98
C GLY A 175 -16.90 15.12 -1.95
N LYS A 176 -15.82 15.86 -1.80
CA LYS A 176 -14.60 15.69 -2.59
C LYS A 176 -13.76 14.56 -1.98
N ARG A 177 -13.46 13.57 -2.78
CA ARG A 177 -12.39 12.61 -2.47
C ARG A 177 -11.09 13.43 -2.36
N ILE A 178 -10.37 13.28 -1.25
CA ILE A 178 -8.97 13.68 -1.21
C ILE A 178 -8.24 12.63 -2.04
N ASP A 179 -8.15 12.85 -3.35
CA ASP A 179 -7.26 12.07 -4.19
C ASP A 179 -5.84 12.34 -3.70
N GLY A 180 -4.97 11.34 -3.79
CA GLY A 180 -3.68 11.27 -3.11
C GLY A 180 -2.67 12.41 -3.29
N ASP A 181 -3.08 13.53 -3.87
CA ASP A 181 -2.29 14.74 -4.08
C ASP A 181 -2.66 15.89 -3.11
N ALA A 182 -3.72 15.73 -2.30
CA ALA A 182 -4.03 16.72 -1.27
C ALA A 182 -2.94 16.70 -0.18
N ARG A 183 -2.10 17.71 -0.17
CA ARG A 183 -1.08 17.91 0.86
C ARG A 183 -1.73 18.56 2.07
N ILE A 184 -1.73 17.85 3.18
CA ILE A 184 -2.20 18.37 4.46
C ILE A 184 -1.00 18.96 5.19
N LYS A 185 -1.02 20.26 5.43
CA LYS A 185 0.00 20.94 6.23
C LYS A 185 -0.57 21.27 7.60
N TRP A 186 -0.03 20.63 8.63
CA TRP A 186 -0.32 21.01 10.00
C TRP A 186 0.54 22.20 10.43
N ASN A 187 -0.10 23.29 10.84
CA ASN A 187 0.60 24.42 11.40
C ASN A 187 0.59 24.34 12.94
N VAL A 188 1.71 23.90 13.49
CA VAL A 188 1.86 23.73 14.95
C VAL A 188 1.67 25.02 15.74
N LYS A 189 2.06 26.18 15.18
CA LYS A 189 1.94 27.48 15.86
C LYS A 189 0.51 27.99 15.87
N GLN A 190 -0.23 27.78 14.80
CA GLN A 190 -1.62 28.25 14.66
C GLN A 190 -2.66 27.20 15.06
N ARG A 191 -2.24 25.97 15.35
CA ARG A 191 -3.12 24.82 15.63
C ARG A 191 -4.20 24.63 14.55
N SER A 192 -3.85 24.95 13.32
CA SER A 192 -4.72 24.93 12.16
C SER A 192 -4.24 23.95 11.10
N ILE A 193 -5.19 23.47 10.30
CA ILE A 193 -4.92 22.62 9.14
C ILE A 193 -5.14 23.46 7.90
N THR A 194 -4.19 23.44 7.01
CA THR A 194 -4.35 23.97 5.66
C THR A 194 -4.33 22.83 4.67
N ILE A 195 -5.39 22.68 3.89
CA ILE A 195 -5.41 21.81 2.72
C ILE A 195 -4.85 22.66 1.60
N LEU A 196 -3.72 22.21 1.06
CA LEU A 196 -3.11 22.87 -0.10
C LEU A 196 -3.73 22.23 -1.35
N ASP A 197 -4.59 22.97 -2.02
CA ASP A 197 -4.99 22.67 -3.39
C ASP A 197 -3.82 23.11 -4.30
N GLU A 198 -3.27 22.18 -5.09
CA GLU A 198 -2.40 22.52 -6.24
C GLU A 198 -3.25 22.81 -7.45
#